data_2d9c60e8f60f2fbcc1ed34728551a234
#
_entry.id   2d9c60e8f60f2fbcc1ed34728551a234
#
_cell.length_a   1.000
_cell.length_b   1.000
_cell.length_c   1.000
_cell.angle_alpha   90.00
_cell.angle_beta   90.00
_cell.angle_gamma   90.00
#
_symmetry.space_group_name_H-M   'P 1'
#
loop_
_entity.id
_entity.type
_entity.pdbx_description
1 polymer ?
#
loop_
_entity_poly.entity_id
_entity_poly.type
_entity_poly.pdbx_seq_one_letter_code
_entity_poly.pdbx_strand_id
1 'polypeptide(L)'
;MSDVQKLFIAGPAGRLEAALRTSDSPRAAVVLAHPHPLYGGTLHNPVIFHADRELNRAGFTTVRFNFRGVGESEGMHDDARGEVQDVAAVASWLRALVPRVPLVLVGYSFGSRCVVQYALTDPTVAAVVAIGFPNRAWSFEGIEALGRPFAAVQGTKDEFGPIPEVEKILAKMSPPGVLYKIEGAPHLFPGRAPETAAQVVKAVEATLTG
;
A
#
# COMPACT_ATOMS: atom_id res chain seq x y z
N MET A 1 -5.56 -21.83 0.27
CA MET A 1 -4.80 -20.65 0.78
C MET A 1 -3.33 -21.02 0.69
N SER A 2 -2.53 -20.24 -0.01
CA SER A 2 -1.09 -20.45 0.02
C SER A 2 -0.56 -20.14 1.42
N ASP A 3 0.36 -20.96 1.89
CA ASP A 3 1.08 -20.68 3.14
C ASP A 3 1.88 -19.39 2.98
N VAL A 4 1.99 -18.64 4.09
CA VAL A 4 2.82 -17.44 4.10
C VAL A 4 4.28 -17.83 4.18
N GLN A 5 5.08 -17.39 3.23
CA GLN A 5 6.53 -17.57 3.24
C GLN A 5 7.20 -16.35 3.86
N LYS A 6 7.86 -16.52 4.99
CA LYS A 6 8.75 -15.50 5.57
C LYS A 6 10.08 -15.51 4.82
N LEU A 7 10.59 -14.34 4.49
CA LEU A 7 11.84 -14.17 3.75
C LEU A 7 12.47 -12.80 4.02
N PHE A 8 13.66 -12.59 3.52
CA PHE A 8 14.32 -11.30 3.50
C PHE A 8 14.56 -10.86 2.05
N ILE A 9 14.28 -9.57 1.80
CA ILE A 9 14.53 -8.92 0.52
C ILE A 9 15.73 -7.98 0.68
N ALA A 10 16.67 -8.00 -0.23
CA ALA A 10 17.79 -7.07 -0.23
C ALA A 10 17.26 -5.64 -0.47
N GLY A 11 17.45 -4.77 0.51
CA GLY A 11 17.10 -3.35 0.47
C GLY A 11 18.34 -2.46 0.48
N PRO A 12 18.18 -1.16 0.24
CA PRO A 12 19.32 -0.22 0.15
C PRO A 12 20.02 0.05 1.49
N ALA A 13 19.34 -0.16 2.62
CA ALA A 13 19.90 0.00 3.97
C ALA A 13 20.19 -1.35 4.66
N GLY A 14 20.20 -2.45 3.92
CA GLY A 14 20.32 -3.81 4.42
C GLY A 14 19.09 -4.66 4.08
N ARG A 15 18.96 -5.84 4.70
CA ARG A 15 17.84 -6.74 4.44
C ARG A 15 16.52 -6.19 5.01
N LEU A 16 15.43 -6.43 4.29
CA LEU A 16 14.07 -6.11 4.69
C LEU A 16 13.30 -7.40 5.01
N GLU A 17 12.74 -7.51 6.20
CA GLU A 17 11.85 -8.60 6.60
C GLU A 17 10.56 -8.55 5.80
N ALA A 18 10.15 -9.67 5.21
CA ALA A 18 8.98 -9.72 4.35
C ALA A 18 8.19 -11.03 4.54
N ALA A 19 6.92 -10.98 4.13
CA ALA A 19 6.00 -12.11 4.12
C ALA A 19 5.29 -12.16 2.76
N LEU A 20 5.57 -13.22 2.01
CA LEU A 20 5.05 -13.48 0.66
C LEU A 20 3.88 -14.46 0.71
N ARG A 21 2.84 -14.19 -0.08
CA ARG A 21 1.81 -15.17 -0.49
C ARG A 21 1.77 -15.24 -1.99
N THR A 22 1.93 -16.41 -2.54
CA THR A 22 1.86 -16.64 -3.99
C THR A 22 0.45 -17.05 -4.42
N SER A 23 0.14 -16.81 -5.68
CA SER A 23 -0.99 -17.38 -6.40
C SER A 23 -0.42 -18.15 -7.61
N ASP A 24 -1.00 -19.30 -7.94
CA ASP A 24 -0.54 -20.12 -9.07
C ASP A 24 -0.75 -19.41 -10.43
N SER A 25 -1.77 -18.58 -10.50
CA SER A 25 -2.08 -17.76 -11.67
C SER A 25 -2.39 -16.33 -11.22
N PRO A 26 -1.36 -15.53 -10.87
CA PRO A 26 -1.59 -14.22 -10.27
C PRO A 26 -2.20 -13.23 -11.26
N ARG A 27 -3.29 -12.58 -10.83
CA ARG A 27 -3.95 -11.48 -11.57
C ARG A 27 -3.12 -10.21 -11.57
N ALA A 28 -2.41 -9.97 -10.49
CA ALA A 28 -1.42 -8.90 -10.31
C ALA A 28 -0.45 -9.25 -9.17
N ALA A 29 0.66 -8.54 -9.13
CA ALA A 29 1.60 -8.49 -8.01
C ALA A 29 1.26 -7.29 -7.12
N VAL A 30 1.15 -7.49 -5.80
CA VAL A 30 0.77 -6.43 -4.87
C VAL A 30 1.79 -6.28 -3.75
N VAL A 31 2.36 -5.09 -3.63
CA VAL A 31 3.20 -4.69 -2.48
C VAL A 31 2.33 -3.99 -1.45
N LEU A 32 2.43 -4.39 -0.18
CA LEU A 32 1.72 -3.76 0.93
C LEU A 32 2.70 -3.12 1.91
N ALA A 33 2.59 -1.81 2.08
CA ALA A 33 3.40 -0.99 2.97
C ALA A 33 2.63 -0.57 4.22
N HIS A 34 3.18 -0.85 5.39
CA HIS A 34 2.56 -0.64 6.69
C HIS A 34 2.53 0.84 7.13
N PRO A 35 1.74 1.21 8.17
CA PRO A 35 1.70 2.57 8.69
C PRO A 35 3.01 2.95 9.40
N HIS A 36 3.03 4.13 10.03
CA HIS A 36 4.24 4.77 10.52
C HIS A 36 5.09 3.89 11.44
N PRO A 37 6.39 3.67 11.10
CA PRO A 37 7.33 2.85 11.86
C PRO A 37 7.41 3.22 13.35
N LEU A 38 7.57 4.49 13.64
CA LEU A 38 7.76 4.98 15.02
C LEU A 38 6.50 4.96 15.87
N TYR A 39 5.33 4.69 15.27
CA TYR A 39 4.05 4.54 15.99
C TYR A 39 3.54 3.10 15.97
N GLY A 40 4.45 2.13 15.94
CA GLY A 40 4.13 0.70 16.03
C GLY A 40 3.67 0.07 14.72
N GLY A 41 3.87 0.74 13.60
CA GLY A 41 3.63 0.17 12.26
C GLY A 41 4.58 -0.99 11.99
N THR A 42 4.02 -2.12 11.57
CA THR A 42 4.77 -3.32 11.15
C THR A 42 4.00 -4.07 10.06
N LEU A 43 4.65 -5.01 9.40
CA LEU A 43 4.00 -5.94 8.46
C LEU A 43 2.89 -6.79 9.13
N HIS A 44 2.83 -6.83 10.47
CA HIS A 44 1.78 -7.50 11.23
C HIS A 44 0.60 -6.58 11.59
N ASN A 45 0.62 -5.29 11.19
CA ASN A 45 -0.52 -4.41 11.40
C ASN A 45 -1.83 -5.09 10.92
N PRO A 46 -2.91 -5.11 11.74
CA PRO A 46 -4.13 -5.85 11.41
C PRO A 46 -4.74 -5.50 10.03
N VAL A 47 -4.74 -4.23 9.64
CA VAL A 47 -5.28 -3.80 8.34
C VAL A 47 -4.43 -4.38 7.20
N ILE A 48 -3.11 -4.28 7.29
CA ILE A 48 -2.17 -4.82 6.29
C ILE A 48 -2.24 -6.35 6.23
N PHE A 49 -2.29 -7.01 7.39
CA PHE A 49 -2.39 -8.47 7.48
C PHE A 49 -3.69 -8.99 6.84
N HIS A 50 -4.83 -8.36 7.15
CA HIS A 50 -6.11 -8.76 6.56
C HIS A 50 -6.17 -8.45 5.07
N ALA A 51 -5.65 -7.28 4.62
CA ALA A 51 -5.59 -6.93 3.21
C ALA A 51 -4.73 -7.94 2.41
N ASP A 52 -3.54 -8.29 2.90
CA ASP A 52 -2.67 -9.33 2.33
C ASP A 52 -3.41 -10.65 2.13
N ARG A 53 -4.10 -11.11 3.18
CA ARG A 53 -4.82 -12.39 3.13
C ARG A 53 -5.99 -12.37 2.13
N GLU A 54 -6.82 -11.33 2.15
CA GLU A 54 -7.99 -11.24 1.28
C GLU A 54 -7.59 -11.00 -0.19
N LEU A 55 -6.55 -10.19 -0.45
CA LEU A 55 -5.98 -10.05 -1.79
C LEU A 55 -5.45 -11.38 -2.34
N ASN A 56 -4.73 -12.15 -1.53
CA ASN A 56 -4.26 -13.46 -1.96
C ASN A 56 -5.42 -14.43 -2.25
N ARG A 57 -6.50 -14.40 -1.45
CA ARG A 57 -7.73 -15.16 -1.73
C ARG A 57 -8.40 -14.75 -3.04
N ALA A 58 -8.29 -13.47 -3.41
CA ALA A 58 -8.79 -12.94 -4.68
C ALA A 58 -7.87 -13.23 -5.88
N GLY A 59 -6.81 -14.02 -5.69
CA GLY A 59 -5.90 -14.46 -6.76
C GLY A 59 -4.72 -13.53 -7.03
N PHE A 60 -4.35 -12.68 -6.09
CA PHE A 60 -3.16 -11.83 -6.21
C PHE A 60 -1.95 -12.50 -5.53
N THR A 61 -0.76 -12.32 -6.11
CA THR A 61 0.49 -12.56 -5.39
C THR A 61 0.83 -11.32 -4.59
N THR A 62 1.00 -11.46 -3.28
CA THR A 62 1.14 -10.33 -2.36
C THR A 62 2.43 -10.42 -1.56
N VAL A 63 3.08 -9.29 -1.30
CA VAL A 63 4.17 -9.17 -0.34
C VAL A 63 3.90 -7.99 0.59
N ARG A 64 3.92 -8.25 1.90
CA ARG A 64 3.98 -7.23 2.94
C ARG A 64 5.35 -7.28 3.59
N PHE A 65 5.91 -6.14 3.93
CA PHE A 65 7.28 -6.06 4.43
C PHE A 65 7.39 -5.06 5.59
N ASN A 66 8.44 -5.18 6.37
CA ASN A 66 8.82 -4.18 7.35
C ASN A 66 9.77 -3.16 6.71
N PHE A 67 9.44 -1.88 6.86
CA PHE A 67 10.37 -0.79 6.51
C PHE A 67 11.68 -0.93 7.31
N ARG A 68 12.73 -0.28 6.83
CA ARG A 68 14.02 -0.18 7.52
C ARG A 68 13.85 0.17 9.00
N GLY A 69 14.62 -0.49 9.86
CA GLY A 69 14.59 -0.29 11.32
C GLY A 69 13.36 -0.87 12.03
N VAL A 70 12.50 -1.64 11.35
CA VAL A 70 11.31 -2.26 11.93
C VAL A 70 11.47 -3.79 11.96
N GLY A 71 11.13 -4.43 13.09
CA GLY A 71 11.24 -5.88 13.24
C GLY A 71 12.65 -6.39 12.98
N GLU A 72 12.80 -7.33 12.04
CA GLU A 72 14.10 -7.86 11.62
C GLU A 72 14.71 -7.13 10.41
N SER A 73 14.10 -6.03 9.94
CA SER A 73 14.65 -5.18 8.89
C SER A 73 15.81 -4.34 9.41
N GLU A 74 16.89 -4.32 8.65
CA GLU A 74 18.09 -3.52 8.94
C GLU A 74 17.88 -2.04 8.60
N GLY A 75 18.83 -1.19 9.02
CA GLY A 75 18.80 0.25 8.80
C GLY A 75 18.06 1.03 9.90
N MET A 76 17.71 2.26 9.61
CA MET A 76 16.99 3.16 10.51
C MET A 76 15.95 3.98 9.77
N HIS A 77 14.88 4.38 10.44
CA HIS A 77 13.84 5.26 9.92
C HIS A 77 14.44 6.58 9.39
N ASP A 78 14.00 7.01 8.19
CA ASP A 78 14.56 8.16 7.45
C ASP A 78 13.47 9.10 6.89
N ASP A 79 12.36 9.23 7.60
CA ASP A 79 11.25 10.16 7.32
C ASP A 79 10.76 10.10 5.85
N ALA A 80 10.48 8.91 5.39
CA ALA A 80 10.04 8.52 4.05
C ALA A 80 11.11 8.57 2.95
N ARG A 81 12.24 9.22 3.11
CA ARG A 81 13.30 9.27 2.08
C ARG A 81 13.85 7.88 1.79
N GLY A 82 14.27 7.20 2.83
CA GLY A 82 14.76 5.84 2.73
C GLY A 82 13.65 4.81 2.51
N GLU A 83 12.51 4.99 3.16
CA GLU A 83 11.37 4.06 3.06
C GLU A 83 10.78 4.00 1.64
N VAL A 84 10.85 5.09 0.87
CA VAL A 84 10.51 5.08 -0.57
C VAL A 84 11.46 4.17 -1.35
N GLN A 85 12.76 4.15 -1.00
CA GLN A 85 13.71 3.24 -1.61
C GLN A 85 13.49 1.78 -1.20
N ASP A 86 12.98 1.53 0.03
CA ASP A 86 12.57 0.20 0.47
C ASP A 86 11.39 -0.30 -0.36
N VAL A 87 10.38 0.56 -0.62
CA VAL A 87 9.28 0.24 -1.55
C VAL A 87 9.82 -0.13 -2.92
N ALA A 88 10.76 0.64 -3.47
CA ALA A 88 11.37 0.40 -4.77
C ALA A 88 12.07 -0.98 -4.82
N ALA A 89 12.83 -1.33 -3.78
CA ALA A 89 13.52 -2.62 -3.69
C ALA A 89 12.54 -3.80 -3.66
N VAL A 90 11.49 -3.70 -2.82
CA VAL A 90 10.45 -4.74 -2.72
C VAL A 90 9.65 -4.85 -4.01
N ALA A 91 9.31 -3.73 -4.64
CA ALA A 91 8.61 -3.70 -5.93
C ALA A 91 9.43 -4.36 -7.04
N SER A 92 10.71 -4.03 -7.13
CA SER A 92 11.63 -4.63 -8.10
C SER A 92 11.78 -6.14 -7.87
N TRP A 93 11.94 -6.57 -6.62
CA TRP A 93 12.03 -7.97 -6.26
C TRP A 93 10.76 -8.74 -6.64
N LEU A 94 9.58 -8.19 -6.34
CA LEU A 94 8.30 -8.84 -6.64
C LEU A 94 8.05 -8.92 -8.16
N ARG A 95 8.42 -7.90 -8.93
CA ARG A 95 8.37 -7.95 -10.40
C ARG A 95 9.25 -9.04 -10.99
N ALA A 96 10.45 -9.22 -10.45
CA ALA A 96 11.34 -10.30 -10.89
C ALA A 96 10.74 -11.69 -10.59
N LEU A 97 10.00 -11.83 -9.50
CA LEU A 97 9.33 -13.08 -9.13
C LEU A 97 8.12 -13.37 -10.03
N VAL A 98 7.32 -12.35 -10.39
CA VAL A 98 6.10 -12.50 -11.22
C VAL A 98 6.09 -11.47 -12.39
N PRO A 99 6.95 -11.64 -13.40
CA PRO A 99 7.30 -10.59 -14.36
C PRO A 99 6.18 -10.23 -15.38
N ARG A 100 5.12 -11.02 -15.47
CA ARG A 100 4.10 -10.91 -16.54
C ARG A 100 2.78 -10.31 -16.09
N VAL A 101 2.71 -9.80 -14.88
CA VAL A 101 1.46 -9.27 -14.33
C VAL A 101 1.64 -7.81 -13.88
N PRO A 102 0.56 -7.02 -13.84
CA PRO A 102 0.61 -5.65 -13.33
C PRO A 102 1.13 -5.58 -11.90
N LEU A 103 1.87 -4.54 -11.57
CA LEU A 103 2.27 -4.24 -10.19
C LEU A 103 1.34 -3.19 -9.61
N VAL A 104 0.72 -3.51 -8.49
CA VAL A 104 -0.10 -2.59 -7.69
C VAL A 104 0.61 -2.31 -6.36
N LEU A 105 0.59 -1.06 -5.94
CA LEU A 105 1.10 -0.64 -4.64
C LEU A 105 -0.05 -0.31 -3.70
N VAL A 106 -0.04 -0.89 -2.52
CA VAL A 106 -1.00 -0.62 -1.45
C VAL A 106 -0.24 -0.07 -0.25
N GLY A 107 -0.60 1.11 0.22
CA GLY A 107 0.02 1.72 1.39
C GLY A 107 -1.00 2.14 2.44
N TYR A 108 -0.65 2.00 3.71
CA TYR A 108 -1.49 2.47 4.81
C TYR A 108 -0.82 3.64 5.53
N SER A 109 -1.53 4.78 5.62
CA SER A 109 -1.07 5.98 6.30
C SER A 109 0.32 6.43 5.82
N PHE A 110 1.38 6.35 6.62
CA PHE A 110 2.75 6.59 6.20
C PHE A 110 3.16 5.73 4.99
N GLY A 111 2.72 4.46 4.96
CA GLY A 111 2.92 3.61 3.80
C GLY A 111 2.28 4.17 2.53
N SER A 112 1.14 4.88 2.64
CA SER A 112 0.52 5.59 1.48
C SER A 112 1.45 6.67 0.93
N ARG A 113 2.10 7.45 1.82
CA ARG A 113 3.09 8.45 1.42
C ARG A 113 4.22 7.80 0.63
N CYS A 114 4.80 6.72 1.14
CA CYS A 114 5.93 6.05 0.51
C CYS A 114 5.57 5.44 -0.85
N VAL A 115 4.42 4.75 -0.96
CA VAL A 115 4.02 4.13 -2.23
C VAL A 115 3.64 5.17 -3.29
N VAL A 116 3.01 6.29 -2.92
CA VAL A 116 2.70 7.38 -3.85
C VAL A 116 3.98 8.03 -4.36
N GLN A 117 4.92 8.38 -3.46
CA GLN A 117 6.19 8.99 -3.84
C GLN A 117 6.98 8.07 -4.78
N TYR A 118 7.05 6.78 -4.51
CA TYR A 118 7.69 5.85 -5.44
C TYR A 118 6.94 5.74 -6.77
N ALA A 119 5.62 5.63 -6.76
CA ALA A 119 4.83 5.54 -7.98
C ALA A 119 4.97 6.77 -8.90
N LEU A 120 5.21 7.96 -8.36
CA LEU A 120 5.50 9.16 -9.15
C LEU A 120 6.82 9.07 -9.93
N THR A 121 7.77 8.25 -9.48
CA THR A 121 9.07 8.07 -10.12
C THR A 121 9.15 6.84 -11.02
N ASP A 122 8.21 5.90 -10.90
CA ASP A 122 8.22 4.63 -11.65
C ASP A 122 6.96 4.48 -12.51
N PRO A 123 7.04 4.77 -13.82
CA PRO A 123 5.89 4.67 -14.72
C PRO A 123 5.38 3.25 -14.95
N THR A 124 6.10 2.23 -14.50
CA THR A 124 5.71 0.82 -14.66
C THR A 124 4.80 0.30 -13.55
N VAL A 125 4.56 1.09 -12.49
CA VAL A 125 3.51 0.80 -11.49
C VAL A 125 2.15 0.94 -12.16
N ALA A 126 1.34 -0.11 -12.12
CA ALA A 126 0.05 -0.13 -12.80
C ALA A 126 -1.04 0.68 -12.06
N ALA A 127 -1.04 0.64 -10.73
CA ALA A 127 -2.04 1.31 -9.92
C ALA A 127 -1.55 1.52 -8.47
N VAL A 128 -2.20 2.44 -7.74
CA VAL A 128 -1.94 2.72 -6.32
C VAL A 128 -3.24 2.72 -5.53
N VAL A 129 -3.23 2.07 -4.37
CA VAL A 129 -4.31 2.12 -3.38
C VAL A 129 -3.78 2.67 -2.06
N ALA A 130 -4.34 3.77 -1.58
CA ALA A 130 -4.01 4.38 -0.31
C ALA A 130 -5.08 4.03 0.75
N ILE A 131 -4.67 3.49 1.88
CA ILE A 131 -5.53 3.24 3.04
C ILE A 131 -5.28 4.33 4.07
N GLY A 132 -6.33 4.99 4.56
CA GLY A 132 -6.17 6.11 5.49
C GLY A 132 -5.24 7.18 4.89
N PHE A 133 -5.62 7.75 3.74
CA PHE A 133 -4.82 8.72 3.00
C PHE A 133 -4.63 10.02 3.81
N PRO A 134 -3.44 10.30 4.33
CA PRO A 134 -3.22 11.30 5.37
C PRO A 134 -2.82 12.67 4.79
N ASN A 135 -3.66 13.27 3.96
CA ASN A 135 -3.36 14.52 3.24
C ASN A 135 -3.17 15.76 4.14
N ARG A 136 -3.56 15.68 5.40
CA ARG A 136 -3.27 16.72 6.40
C ARG A 136 -1.94 16.55 7.10
N ALA A 137 -1.43 15.31 7.17
CA ALA A 137 -0.16 15.02 7.83
C ALA A 137 1.04 15.30 6.91
N TRP A 138 0.88 15.05 5.61
CA TRP A 138 1.95 15.23 4.62
C TRP A 138 1.41 15.78 3.30
N SER A 139 2.28 16.52 2.59
CA SER A 139 2.03 16.91 1.20
C SER A 139 2.21 15.69 0.27
N PHE A 140 1.34 15.64 -0.75
CA PHE A 140 1.40 14.67 -1.85
C PHE A 140 1.58 15.41 -3.18
N GLU A 141 2.60 16.27 -3.23
CA GLU A 141 2.90 17.07 -4.43
C GLU A 141 3.05 16.19 -5.67
N GLY A 142 2.44 16.61 -6.76
CA GLY A 142 2.49 15.91 -8.03
C GLY A 142 1.53 14.72 -8.15
N ILE A 143 0.72 14.40 -7.13
CA ILE A 143 -0.20 13.27 -7.20
C ILE A 143 -1.22 13.41 -8.34
N GLU A 144 -1.58 14.63 -8.73
CA GLU A 144 -2.45 14.92 -9.87
C GLU A 144 -1.84 14.45 -11.21
N ALA A 145 -0.50 14.43 -11.28
CA ALA A 145 0.25 13.96 -12.44
C ALA A 145 0.60 12.46 -12.38
N LEU A 146 0.04 11.70 -11.45
CA LEU A 146 0.33 10.27 -11.33
C LEU A 146 0.04 9.48 -12.62
N GLY A 147 -0.98 9.88 -13.39
CA GLY A 147 -1.25 9.36 -14.73
C GLY A 147 -1.70 7.90 -14.78
N ARG A 148 -2.20 7.36 -13.65
CA ARG A 148 -2.65 5.96 -13.54
C ARG A 148 -3.75 5.82 -12.50
N PRO A 149 -4.51 4.70 -12.52
CA PRO A 149 -5.57 4.45 -11.56
C PRO A 149 -5.10 4.58 -10.11
N PHE A 150 -5.87 5.34 -9.35
CA PHE A 150 -5.66 5.56 -7.92
C PHE A 150 -6.96 5.35 -7.14
N ALA A 151 -6.89 4.67 -6.01
CA ALA A 151 -8.02 4.57 -5.11
C ALA A 151 -7.61 4.90 -3.67
N ALA A 152 -8.52 5.51 -2.92
CA ALA A 152 -8.39 5.70 -1.48
C ALA A 152 -9.45 4.87 -0.73
N VAL A 153 -9.02 4.15 0.31
CA VAL A 153 -9.90 3.49 1.29
C VAL A 153 -9.84 4.30 2.58
N GLN A 154 -10.92 5.01 2.90
CA GLN A 154 -10.90 6.08 3.90
C GLN A 154 -11.99 5.93 4.95
N GLY A 155 -11.64 6.13 6.23
CA GLY A 155 -12.60 6.23 7.31
C GLY A 155 -13.36 7.55 7.24
N THR A 156 -14.71 7.55 7.44
CA THR A 156 -15.48 8.80 7.36
C THR A 156 -15.27 9.73 8.56
N LYS A 157 -14.59 9.24 9.61
CA LYS A 157 -14.14 10.02 10.77
C LYS A 157 -12.62 10.15 10.86
N ASP A 158 -11.92 9.95 9.73
CA ASP A 158 -10.47 10.08 9.69
C ASP A 158 -10.05 11.55 9.78
N GLU A 159 -9.39 11.92 10.86
CA GLU A 159 -8.92 13.27 11.15
C GLU A 159 -7.69 13.69 10.32
N PHE A 160 -6.90 12.72 9.85
CA PHE A 160 -5.73 12.98 9.00
C PHE A 160 -6.05 13.09 7.52
N GLY A 161 -7.21 12.59 7.11
CA GLY A 161 -7.69 12.64 5.74
C GLY A 161 -9.22 12.79 5.68
N PRO A 162 -9.79 13.96 6.01
CA PRO A 162 -11.24 14.17 5.94
C PRO A 162 -11.78 13.95 4.54
N ILE A 163 -12.91 13.26 4.45
CA ILE A 163 -13.54 12.87 3.19
C ILE A 163 -13.62 14.01 2.17
N PRO A 164 -14.10 15.24 2.51
CA PRO A 164 -14.22 16.30 1.51
C PRO A 164 -12.86 16.76 0.91
N GLU A 165 -11.79 16.65 1.70
CA GLU A 165 -10.44 17.00 1.24
C GLU A 165 -9.86 15.92 0.35
N VAL A 166 -10.05 14.65 0.73
CA VAL A 166 -9.65 13.50 -0.09
C VAL A 166 -10.38 13.51 -1.42
N GLU A 167 -11.70 13.68 -1.44
CA GLU A 167 -12.51 13.78 -2.67
C GLU A 167 -12.01 14.90 -3.59
N LYS A 168 -11.66 16.05 -3.02
CA LYS A 168 -11.13 17.18 -3.79
C LYS A 168 -9.77 16.86 -4.46
N ILE A 169 -8.90 16.09 -3.80
CA ILE A 169 -7.64 15.65 -4.37
C ILE A 169 -7.89 14.63 -5.47
N LEU A 170 -8.71 13.61 -5.21
CA LEU A 170 -9.02 12.55 -6.16
C LEU A 170 -9.66 13.08 -7.46
N ALA A 171 -10.53 14.08 -7.34
CA ALA A 171 -11.19 14.72 -8.49
C ALA A 171 -10.22 15.46 -9.43
N LYS A 172 -9.05 15.87 -8.93
CA LYS A 172 -8.02 16.56 -9.73
C LYS A 172 -7.06 15.61 -10.42
N MET A 173 -7.06 14.32 -10.07
CA MET A 173 -6.19 13.33 -10.69
C MET A 173 -6.65 12.99 -12.11
N SER A 174 -5.73 12.49 -12.95
CA SER A 174 -6.02 12.01 -14.30
C SER A 174 -5.42 10.61 -14.50
N PRO A 175 -6.26 9.53 -14.58
CA PRO A 175 -7.72 9.55 -14.42
C PRO A 175 -8.13 9.93 -12.98
N PRO A 176 -9.39 10.40 -12.77
CA PRO A 176 -9.87 10.72 -11.43
C PRO A 176 -9.78 9.52 -10.49
N GLY A 177 -9.32 9.76 -9.26
CA GLY A 177 -9.22 8.71 -8.25
C GLY A 177 -10.58 8.29 -7.71
N VAL A 178 -10.67 7.08 -7.18
CA VAL A 178 -11.91 6.50 -6.61
C VAL A 178 -11.81 6.44 -5.09
N LEU A 179 -12.91 6.77 -4.40
CA LEU A 179 -13.00 6.74 -2.95
C LEU A 179 -13.89 5.61 -2.45
N TYR A 180 -13.34 4.76 -1.59
CA TYR A 180 -14.03 3.72 -0.84
C TYR A 180 -14.14 4.13 0.63
N LYS A 181 -15.36 4.34 1.13
CA LYS A 181 -15.60 4.84 2.49
C LYS A 181 -15.83 3.69 3.47
N ILE A 182 -15.24 3.80 4.66
CA ILE A 182 -15.53 2.95 5.83
C ILE A 182 -16.30 3.81 6.81
N GLU A 183 -17.61 3.59 6.90
CA GLU A 183 -18.51 4.43 7.65
C GLU A 183 -18.22 4.43 9.16
N GLY A 184 -18.12 5.61 9.77
CA GLY A 184 -17.84 5.80 11.19
C GLY A 184 -16.41 5.45 11.63
N ALA A 185 -15.54 5.01 10.74
CA ALA A 185 -14.16 4.63 11.10
C ALA A 185 -13.24 5.86 11.23
N PRO A 186 -12.43 5.96 12.30
CA PRO A 186 -11.32 6.89 12.42
C PRO A 186 -10.10 6.36 11.64
N HIS A 187 -8.98 7.10 11.66
CA HIS A 187 -7.75 6.79 10.92
C HIS A 187 -7.18 5.38 11.16
N LEU A 188 -7.24 4.88 12.40
CA LEU A 188 -6.63 3.60 12.77
C LEU A 188 -7.51 2.38 12.53
N PHE A 189 -8.77 2.54 12.09
CA PHE A 189 -9.73 1.46 11.82
C PHE A 189 -9.87 0.42 12.95
N PRO A 190 -10.03 0.80 14.25
CA PRO A 190 -10.09 -0.14 15.35
C PRO A 190 -11.27 -1.11 15.17
N GLY A 191 -10.98 -2.42 15.21
CA GLY A 191 -11.98 -3.47 15.02
C GLY A 191 -12.54 -3.61 13.60
N ARG A 192 -12.09 -2.81 12.64
CA ARG A 192 -12.63 -2.75 11.28
C ARG A 192 -11.68 -3.34 10.22
N ALA A 193 -10.57 -4.00 10.62
CA ALA A 193 -9.59 -4.52 9.68
C ALA A 193 -10.16 -5.47 8.61
N PRO A 194 -11.08 -6.40 8.90
CA PRO A 194 -11.69 -7.24 7.87
C PRO A 194 -12.53 -6.46 6.85
N GLU A 195 -13.31 -5.48 7.30
CA GLU A 195 -14.11 -4.62 6.43
C GLU A 195 -13.21 -3.74 5.56
N THR A 196 -12.16 -3.15 6.14
CA THR A 196 -11.18 -2.36 5.41
C THR A 196 -10.50 -3.21 4.34
N ALA A 197 -10.10 -4.44 4.66
CA ALA A 197 -9.51 -5.37 3.71
C ALA A 197 -10.44 -5.69 2.53
N ALA A 198 -11.74 -5.88 2.78
CA ALA A 198 -12.71 -6.11 1.72
C ALA A 198 -12.83 -4.91 0.75
N GLN A 199 -12.76 -3.68 1.27
CA GLN A 199 -12.72 -2.49 0.41
C GLN A 199 -11.38 -2.34 -0.33
N VAL A 200 -10.26 -2.74 0.27
CA VAL A 200 -8.96 -2.77 -0.42
C VAL A 200 -8.98 -3.74 -1.60
N VAL A 201 -9.57 -4.93 -1.47
CA VAL A 201 -9.73 -5.88 -2.59
C VAL A 201 -10.53 -5.25 -3.72
N LYS A 202 -11.70 -4.66 -3.42
CA LYS A 202 -12.52 -3.96 -4.43
C LYS A 202 -11.76 -2.83 -5.10
N ALA A 203 -11.01 -2.04 -4.33
CA ALA A 203 -10.20 -0.95 -4.85
C ALA A 203 -9.12 -1.45 -5.82
N VAL A 204 -8.38 -2.50 -5.43
CA VAL A 204 -7.35 -3.11 -6.30
C VAL A 204 -7.98 -3.68 -7.57
N GLU A 205 -9.10 -4.40 -7.46
CA GLU A 205 -9.80 -4.94 -8.64
C GLU A 205 -10.26 -3.84 -9.60
N ALA A 206 -10.87 -2.78 -9.07
CA ALA A 206 -11.34 -1.66 -9.88
C ALA A 206 -10.19 -0.91 -10.60
N THR A 207 -9.04 -0.76 -9.94
CA THR A 207 -7.86 -0.11 -10.56
C THR A 207 -7.20 -0.94 -11.67
N LEU A 208 -7.53 -2.21 -11.80
CA LEU A 208 -7.00 -3.10 -12.85
C LEU A 208 -7.95 -3.27 -14.04
N THR A 209 -9.20 -2.82 -13.93
CA THR A 209 -10.24 -2.99 -14.96
C THR A 209 -10.58 -1.69 -15.70
N GLY A 210 -10.11 -0.55 -15.24
CA GLY A 210 -10.23 0.77 -15.85
C GLY A 210 -9.01 1.10 -16.67
#